data_7493006d7141ff3b429ea70aeb2b938e
#
_entry.id   7493006d7141ff3b429ea70aeb2b938e
#
_cell.length_a   1.000
_cell.length_b   1.000
_cell.length_c   1.000
_cell.angle_alpha   90.00
_cell.angle_beta   90.00
_cell.angle_gamma   90.00
#
_symmetry.space_group_name_H-M   'P 1'
#
loop_
_entity.id
_entity.type
_entity.pdbx_description
1 polymer ?
#
loop_
_entity_poly.entity_id
_entity_poly.type
_entity_poly.pdbx_seq_one_letter_code
_entity_poly.pdbx_strand_id
1 'polypeptide(L)'
;MLLTPSFLKPRKNLVRLLRIHTGHISNISINKLIKSVNLYKSPLPLVFLLATAIYKIDKSQLPKQLAGVISHEKIGNAMNMAAFQKILKLYSEHNIPVMAQKGLVSKLLYPQSTRPMNDVDFYVPRHLYRSAINLAVEHGFHINHDMLCSADLQLRDQGCVDIHYALFKGANPRMDDTIFHRAQQTQFAGTEVLIPTPEDRLIIIMCEFYGNFLFEAGSKGTDIRQIFAAHPQWVLDTYKIIHENPGLNWGKIMRTAKMSEYDYQIKLLTRLLNNIIPGLISKHATNIIDFLCPDKTVKKYLKRDKKIVYLHKKNYKIFLDERY
;
A
#
# COMPACT_ATOMS: atom_id res chain seq x y z
N MET A 1 21.59 11.84 -8.48
CA MET A 1 20.51 12.19 -9.44
C MET A 1 19.12 11.69 -9.01
N LEU A 2 18.97 11.11 -7.86
CA LEU A 2 17.89 10.20 -7.48
C LEU A 2 16.68 10.79 -6.72
N LEU A 3 16.55 12.04 -6.41
CA LEU A 3 15.44 12.57 -5.61
C LEU A 3 15.15 14.07 -5.85
N THR A 4 15.06 14.47 -7.11
CA THR A 4 14.46 15.76 -7.47
C THR A 4 12.96 15.54 -7.80
N PRO A 5 12.07 16.54 -7.71
CA PRO A 5 10.67 16.42 -8.11
C PRO A 5 10.45 15.95 -9.56
N SER A 6 11.41 16.21 -10.46
CA SER A 6 11.40 15.69 -11.83
C SER A 6 11.59 14.18 -11.92
N PHE A 7 12.03 13.57 -10.84
CA PHE A 7 12.35 12.16 -10.72
C PHE A 7 11.11 11.28 -10.47
N LEU A 8 10.09 11.81 -9.84
CA LEU A 8 8.82 11.13 -9.53
C LEU A 8 7.84 11.23 -10.71
N LYS A 9 8.31 11.11 -11.97
CA LYS A 9 7.41 11.11 -13.13
C LYS A 9 7.03 9.69 -13.52
N PRO A 10 5.81 9.21 -13.18
CA PRO A 10 5.32 7.92 -13.64
C PRO A 10 5.18 7.89 -15.16
N ARG A 11 5.15 6.69 -15.74
CA ARG A 11 4.94 6.53 -17.19
C ARG A 11 3.59 7.11 -17.60
N LYS A 12 3.53 7.73 -18.80
CA LYS A 12 2.30 8.36 -19.31
C LYS A 12 1.09 7.39 -19.37
N ASN A 13 1.32 6.13 -19.73
CA ASN A 13 0.27 5.12 -19.77
C ASN A 13 -0.28 4.80 -18.36
N LEU A 14 0.57 4.69 -17.32
CA LEU A 14 0.14 4.52 -15.95
C LEU A 14 -0.72 5.69 -15.47
N VAL A 15 -0.26 6.93 -15.69
CA VAL A 15 -1.04 8.13 -15.33
C VAL A 15 -2.41 8.12 -16.02
N ARG A 16 -2.46 7.72 -17.30
CA ARG A 16 -3.71 7.62 -18.04
C ARG A 16 -4.66 6.59 -17.43
N LEU A 17 -4.17 5.38 -17.10
CA LEU A 17 -4.98 4.35 -16.46
C LEU A 17 -5.50 4.80 -15.09
N LEU A 18 -4.66 5.42 -14.27
CA LEU A 18 -5.06 5.96 -12.98
C LEU A 18 -6.17 7.03 -13.12
N ARG A 19 -6.05 7.93 -14.11
CA ARG A 19 -7.07 8.95 -14.39
C ARG A 19 -8.40 8.37 -14.88
N ILE A 20 -8.39 7.25 -15.59
CA ILE A 20 -9.61 6.51 -15.94
C ILE A 20 -10.27 5.97 -14.67
N HIS A 21 -9.49 5.33 -13.79
CA HIS A 21 -10.01 4.77 -12.54
C HIS A 21 -10.60 5.83 -11.62
N THR A 22 -10.07 7.04 -11.65
CA THR A 22 -10.53 8.19 -10.82
C THR A 22 -11.56 9.08 -11.51
N GLY A 23 -12.04 8.69 -12.72
CA GLY A 23 -13.09 9.44 -13.43
C GLY A 23 -12.62 10.71 -14.13
N HIS A 24 -11.30 10.99 -14.19
CA HIS A 24 -10.75 12.19 -14.84
C HIS A 24 -10.56 12.05 -16.35
N ILE A 25 -10.76 10.87 -16.91
CA ILE A 25 -10.76 10.59 -18.35
C ILE A 25 -11.86 9.57 -18.63
N SER A 26 -12.84 9.93 -19.46
CA SER A 26 -13.96 9.06 -19.86
C SER A 26 -13.88 8.58 -21.30
N ASN A 27 -13.38 9.42 -22.22
CA ASN A 27 -13.39 9.12 -23.65
C ASN A 27 -12.00 8.65 -24.12
N ILE A 28 -11.82 7.33 -24.16
CA ILE A 28 -10.57 6.75 -24.66
C ILE A 28 -10.84 5.46 -25.43
N SER A 29 -10.14 5.28 -26.55
CA SER A 29 -10.20 4.04 -27.32
C SER A 29 -9.55 2.89 -26.54
N ILE A 30 -10.32 1.82 -26.31
CA ILE A 30 -9.86 0.59 -25.64
C ILE A 30 -8.68 -0.02 -26.39
N ASN A 31 -8.69 -0.01 -27.73
CA ASN A 31 -7.57 -0.49 -28.53
C ASN A 31 -6.26 0.30 -28.26
N LYS A 32 -6.36 1.62 -28.04
CA LYS A 32 -5.19 2.42 -27.64
C LYS A 32 -4.71 2.09 -26.24
N LEU A 33 -5.63 1.74 -25.32
CA LEU A 33 -5.25 1.31 -23.97
C LEU A 33 -4.52 -0.02 -24.01
N ILE A 34 -5.06 -1.02 -24.69
CA ILE A 34 -4.44 -2.35 -24.82
C ILE A 34 -3.02 -2.23 -25.41
N LYS A 35 -2.86 -1.48 -26.49
CA LYS A 35 -1.54 -1.24 -27.11
C LYS A 35 -0.56 -0.46 -26.22
N SER A 36 -1.04 0.24 -25.20
CA SER A 36 -0.18 1.03 -24.31
C SER A 36 0.53 0.22 -23.22
N VAL A 37 0.11 -1.04 -22.98
CA VAL A 37 0.66 -1.93 -21.96
C VAL A 37 1.08 -3.24 -22.60
N ASN A 38 2.36 -3.59 -22.47
CA ASN A 38 2.82 -4.90 -22.91
C ASN A 38 2.40 -5.96 -21.89
N LEU A 39 1.43 -6.79 -22.22
CA LEU A 39 0.82 -7.77 -21.30
C LEU A 39 1.83 -8.79 -20.77
N TYR A 40 2.89 -9.11 -21.54
CA TYR A 40 3.88 -10.13 -21.17
C TYR A 40 5.10 -9.58 -20.41
N LYS A 41 5.37 -8.27 -20.55
CA LYS A 41 6.55 -7.62 -19.96
C LYS A 41 6.21 -6.62 -18.87
N SER A 42 4.91 -6.35 -18.63
CA SER A 42 4.46 -5.42 -17.60
C SER A 42 4.21 -6.15 -16.29
N PRO A 43 4.47 -5.50 -15.14
CA PRO A 43 4.09 -6.03 -13.84
C PRO A 43 2.60 -6.36 -13.78
N LEU A 44 2.23 -7.47 -13.12
CA LEU A 44 0.85 -7.92 -12.99
C LEU A 44 -0.11 -6.84 -12.47
N PRO A 45 0.24 -6.02 -11.46
CA PRO A 45 -0.61 -4.93 -11.00
C PRO A 45 -0.96 -3.90 -12.08
N LEU A 46 -0.04 -3.62 -13.02
CA LEU A 46 -0.32 -2.73 -14.15
C LEU A 46 -1.26 -3.37 -15.17
N VAL A 47 -1.08 -4.69 -15.43
CA VAL A 47 -1.97 -5.47 -16.30
C VAL A 47 -3.37 -5.54 -15.71
N PHE A 48 -3.49 -5.75 -14.39
CA PHE A 48 -4.75 -5.73 -13.66
C PHE A 48 -5.43 -4.35 -13.73
N LEU A 49 -4.66 -3.28 -13.56
CA LEU A 49 -5.16 -1.90 -13.70
C LEU A 49 -5.73 -1.65 -15.10
N LEU A 50 -5.07 -2.15 -16.15
CA LEU A 50 -5.57 -2.11 -17.52
C LEU A 50 -6.89 -2.89 -17.66
N ALA A 51 -6.91 -4.14 -17.17
CA ALA A 51 -8.09 -5.00 -17.26
C ALA A 51 -9.31 -4.37 -16.59
N THR A 52 -9.14 -3.82 -15.39
CA THR A 52 -10.21 -3.15 -14.64
C THR A 52 -10.61 -1.81 -15.24
N ALA A 53 -9.69 -1.09 -15.90
CA ALA A 53 -10.03 0.13 -16.65
C ALA A 53 -10.94 -0.20 -17.85
N ILE A 54 -10.59 -1.23 -18.64
CA ILE A 54 -11.43 -1.69 -19.76
C ILE A 54 -12.79 -2.17 -19.24
N TYR A 55 -12.81 -2.98 -18.18
CA TYR A 55 -14.05 -3.46 -17.56
C TYR A 55 -14.99 -2.33 -17.15
N LYS A 56 -14.44 -1.20 -16.66
CA LYS A 56 -15.21 -0.01 -16.30
C LYS A 56 -15.76 0.76 -17.52
N ILE A 57 -14.99 0.81 -18.61
CA ILE A 57 -15.39 1.55 -19.81
C ILE A 57 -16.44 0.74 -20.58
N ASP A 58 -16.11 -0.50 -20.90
CA ASP A 58 -17.00 -1.42 -21.62
C ASP A 58 -16.57 -2.88 -21.37
N LYS A 59 -17.34 -3.56 -20.52
CA LYS A 59 -17.11 -4.97 -20.18
C LYS A 59 -17.12 -5.91 -21.37
N SER A 60 -17.91 -5.60 -22.41
CA SER A 60 -18.06 -6.44 -23.61
C SER A 60 -16.77 -6.51 -24.45
N GLN A 61 -15.94 -5.47 -24.36
CA GLN A 61 -14.67 -5.37 -25.07
C GLN A 61 -13.46 -5.91 -24.26
N LEU A 62 -13.69 -6.52 -23.10
CA LEU A 62 -12.61 -7.05 -22.27
C LEU A 62 -12.03 -8.33 -22.90
N PRO A 63 -10.74 -8.37 -23.31
CA PRO A 63 -10.10 -9.57 -23.84
C PRO A 63 -10.13 -10.73 -22.83
N LYS A 64 -10.29 -11.97 -23.33
CA LYS A 64 -10.36 -13.18 -22.47
C LYS A 64 -9.16 -13.31 -21.52
N GLN A 65 -7.94 -13.00 -21.98
CA GLN A 65 -6.74 -13.03 -21.15
C GLN A 65 -6.83 -12.05 -19.97
N LEU A 66 -7.33 -10.83 -20.20
CA LEU A 66 -7.51 -9.84 -19.14
C LEU A 66 -8.68 -10.18 -18.22
N ALA A 67 -9.74 -10.80 -18.72
CA ALA A 67 -10.80 -11.34 -17.89
C ALA A 67 -10.26 -12.44 -16.94
N GLY A 68 -9.36 -13.31 -17.43
CA GLY A 68 -8.65 -14.29 -16.62
C GLY A 68 -7.86 -13.68 -15.47
N VAL A 69 -7.17 -12.56 -15.71
CA VAL A 69 -6.44 -11.84 -14.65
C VAL A 69 -7.39 -11.37 -13.54
N ILE A 70 -8.54 -10.79 -13.89
CA ILE A 70 -9.54 -10.34 -12.90
C ILE A 70 -10.09 -11.53 -12.11
N SER A 71 -10.36 -12.66 -12.78
CA SER A 71 -10.89 -13.87 -12.12
C SER A 71 -9.87 -14.48 -11.16
N HIS A 72 -8.62 -14.57 -11.57
CA HIS A 72 -7.52 -15.06 -10.74
C HIS A 72 -7.38 -14.21 -9.45
N GLU A 73 -7.36 -12.88 -9.58
CA GLU A 73 -7.29 -11.98 -8.43
C GLU A 73 -8.50 -12.12 -7.48
N LYS A 74 -9.69 -12.32 -8.02
CA LYS A 74 -10.88 -12.55 -7.19
C LYS A 74 -10.78 -13.85 -6.38
N ILE A 75 -10.28 -14.91 -6.98
CA ILE A 75 -10.09 -16.21 -6.30
C ILE A 75 -9.02 -16.05 -5.21
N GLY A 76 -7.86 -15.48 -5.53
CA GLY A 76 -6.79 -15.23 -4.56
C GLY A 76 -7.28 -14.38 -3.38
N ASN A 77 -8.00 -13.30 -3.66
CA ASN A 77 -8.59 -12.46 -2.60
C ASN A 77 -9.58 -13.25 -1.72
N ALA A 78 -10.40 -14.14 -2.31
CA ALA A 78 -11.34 -14.94 -1.53
C ALA A 78 -10.62 -15.94 -0.61
N MET A 79 -9.55 -16.57 -1.09
CA MET A 79 -8.71 -17.48 -0.30
C MET A 79 -8.03 -16.73 0.87
N ASN A 80 -7.44 -15.58 0.60
CA ASN A 80 -6.79 -14.76 1.62
C ASN A 80 -7.79 -14.27 2.69
N MET A 81 -9.01 -13.87 2.26
CA MET A 81 -10.06 -13.47 3.20
C MET A 81 -10.57 -14.63 4.04
N ALA A 82 -10.62 -15.86 3.50
CA ALA A 82 -10.99 -17.04 4.27
C ALA A 82 -9.93 -17.40 5.33
N ALA A 83 -8.63 -17.29 4.98
CA ALA A 83 -7.54 -17.45 5.94
C ALA A 83 -7.60 -16.38 7.04
N PHE A 84 -7.85 -15.13 6.66
CA PHE A 84 -8.02 -14.04 7.63
C PHE A 84 -9.22 -14.27 8.57
N GLN A 85 -10.35 -14.73 8.08
CA GLN A 85 -11.51 -15.03 8.92
C GLN A 85 -11.19 -16.05 10.00
N LYS A 86 -10.42 -17.10 9.65
CA LYS A 86 -10.01 -18.13 10.63
C LYS A 86 -9.09 -17.56 11.70
N ILE A 87 -8.07 -16.81 11.32
CA ILE A 87 -7.11 -16.25 12.27
C ILE A 87 -7.77 -15.17 13.14
N LEU A 88 -8.66 -14.36 12.58
CA LEU A 88 -9.40 -13.34 13.31
C LEU A 88 -10.29 -13.96 14.40
N LYS A 89 -11.00 -15.04 14.06
CA LYS A 89 -11.81 -15.79 15.05
C LYS A 89 -10.94 -16.35 16.15
N LEU A 90 -9.84 -17.03 15.80
CA LEU A 90 -8.87 -17.58 16.74
C LEU A 90 -8.33 -16.51 17.71
N TYR A 91 -7.94 -15.36 17.19
CA TYR A 91 -7.40 -14.27 18.00
C TYR A 91 -8.45 -13.62 18.90
N SER A 92 -9.68 -13.50 18.42
CA SER A 92 -10.81 -13.03 19.24
C SER A 92 -11.09 -13.93 20.43
N GLU A 93 -11.05 -15.25 20.24
CA GLU A 93 -11.24 -16.24 21.32
C GLU A 93 -10.12 -16.17 22.40
N HIS A 94 -8.95 -15.61 22.04
CA HIS A 94 -7.79 -15.46 22.93
C HIS A 94 -7.52 -13.99 23.34
N ASN A 95 -8.47 -13.09 23.12
CA ASN A 95 -8.36 -11.66 23.45
C ASN A 95 -7.15 -10.96 22.81
N ILE A 96 -6.76 -11.38 21.60
CA ILE A 96 -5.72 -10.73 20.81
C ILE A 96 -6.42 -9.74 19.86
N PRO A 97 -6.29 -8.42 20.09
CA PRO A 97 -6.94 -7.44 19.22
C PRO A 97 -6.22 -7.35 17.86
N VAL A 98 -7.01 -7.26 16.80
CA VAL A 98 -6.54 -7.18 15.42
C VAL A 98 -6.96 -5.86 14.80
N MET A 99 -6.01 -5.16 14.17
CA MET A 99 -6.30 -3.98 13.37
C MET A 99 -5.98 -4.25 11.90
N ALA A 100 -7.03 -4.17 11.07
CA ALA A 100 -6.89 -4.33 9.62
C ALA A 100 -6.00 -3.23 9.01
N GLN A 101 -5.23 -3.60 7.98
CA GLN A 101 -4.39 -2.66 7.26
C GLN A 101 -4.66 -2.70 5.74
N LYS A 102 -4.19 -1.71 5.03
CA LYS A 102 -4.04 -1.65 3.57
C LYS A 102 -5.25 -2.22 2.78
N GLY A 103 -5.02 -3.31 2.04
CA GLY A 103 -6.00 -4.00 1.22
C GLY A 103 -7.18 -4.55 2.00
N LEU A 104 -6.93 -5.07 3.18
CA LEU A 104 -7.96 -5.59 4.06
C LEU A 104 -8.96 -4.50 4.45
N VAL A 105 -8.50 -3.31 4.86
CA VAL A 105 -9.41 -2.18 5.16
C VAL A 105 -10.28 -1.83 3.96
N SER A 106 -9.69 -1.81 2.75
CA SER A 106 -10.46 -1.57 1.52
C SER A 106 -11.52 -2.64 1.29
N LYS A 107 -11.26 -3.90 1.63
CA LYS A 107 -12.25 -4.98 1.51
C LYS A 107 -13.35 -4.89 2.55
N LEU A 108 -13.02 -4.54 3.78
CA LEU A 108 -14.00 -4.39 4.86
C LEU A 108 -14.97 -3.23 4.58
N LEU A 109 -14.44 -2.10 4.12
CA LEU A 109 -15.26 -0.91 3.81
C LEU A 109 -15.98 -1.01 2.46
N TYR A 110 -15.40 -1.73 1.48
CA TYR A 110 -15.88 -1.84 0.11
C TYR A 110 -15.85 -3.28 -0.37
N PRO A 111 -16.76 -4.17 0.10
CA PRO A 111 -16.73 -5.61 -0.21
C PRO A 111 -16.72 -5.91 -1.72
N GLN A 112 -17.35 -5.06 -2.54
CA GLN A 112 -17.41 -5.20 -4.00
C GLN A 112 -16.15 -4.71 -4.72
N SER A 113 -15.15 -4.18 -3.98
CA SER A 113 -13.89 -3.71 -4.57
C SER A 113 -13.15 -4.85 -5.28
N THR A 114 -12.73 -4.58 -6.51
CA THR A 114 -11.86 -5.48 -7.29
C THR A 114 -10.38 -5.22 -7.01
N ARG A 115 -10.04 -4.57 -5.89
CA ARG A 115 -8.64 -4.32 -5.50
C ARG A 115 -7.88 -5.64 -5.36
N PRO A 116 -6.74 -5.81 -6.06
CA PRO A 116 -5.90 -6.99 -5.87
C PRO A 116 -5.24 -6.95 -4.48
N MET A 117 -5.10 -8.13 -3.88
CA MET A 117 -4.38 -8.33 -2.62
C MET A 117 -3.56 -9.61 -2.75
N ASN A 118 -2.25 -9.51 -2.67
CA ASN A 118 -1.39 -10.70 -2.64
C ASN A 118 -1.52 -11.43 -1.31
N ASP A 119 -1.76 -10.69 -0.24
CA ASP A 119 -1.90 -11.10 1.15
C ASP A 119 -2.97 -10.26 1.86
N VAL A 120 -3.24 -10.58 3.11
CA VAL A 120 -4.09 -9.81 3.99
C VAL A 120 -3.25 -9.28 5.13
N ASP A 121 -2.96 -7.98 5.07
CA ASP A 121 -2.17 -7.32 6.10
C ASP A 121 -3.02 -6.95 7.32
N PHE A 122 -2.55 -7.28 8.51
CA PHE A 122 -3.13 -6.81 9.76
C PHE A 122 -2.06 -6.60 10.85
N TYR A 123 -2.37 -5.74 11.79
CA TYR A 123 -1.50 -5.38 12.90
C TYR A 123 -2.03 -5.99 14.20
N VAL A 124 -1.10 -6.44 15.03
CA VAL A 124 -1.33 -6.77 16.44
C VAL A 124 -0.35 -5.98 17.32
N PRO A 125 -0.72 -5.61 18.55
CA PRO A 125 0.19 -4.94 19.47
C PRO A 125 1.50 -5.70 19.65
N ARG A 126 2.61 -4.98 19.65
CA ARG A 126 3.97 -5.55 19.69
C ARG A 126 4.17 -6.57 20.81
N HIS A 127 3.61 -6.31 22.00
CA HIS A 127 3.74 -7.21 23.15
C HIS A 127 2.97 -8.52 23.00
N LEU A 128 1.98 -8.60 22.09
CA LEU A 128 1.20 -9.81 21.79
C LEU A 128 1.70 -10.53 20.52
N TYR A 129 2.59 -9.92 19.75
CA TYR A 129 2.98 -10.42 18.43
C TYR A 129 3.50 -11.86 18.43
N ARG A 130 4.44 -12.19 19.35
CA ARG A 130 5.00 -13.55 19.43
C ARG A 130 3.95 -14.58 19.89
N SER A 131 3.12 -14.24 20.86
CA SER A 131 2.02 -15.11 21.30
C SER A 131 1.01 -15.34 20.18
N ALA A 132 0.70 -14.30 19.39
CA ALA A 132 -0.20 -14.40 18.25
C ALA A 132 0.35 -15.35 17.17
N ILE A 133 1.65 -15.25 16.82
CA ILE A 133 2.29 -16.17 15.88
C ILE A 133 2.25 -17.61 16.40
N ASN A 134 2.67 -17.84 17.64
CA ASN A 134 2.70 -19.18 18.21
C ASN A 134 1.29 -19.82 18.20
N LEU A 135 0.28 -19.06 18.60
CA LEU A 135 -1.10 -19.50 18.58
C LEU A 135 -1.58 -19.86 17.16
N ALA A 136 -1.22 -19.06 16.15
CA ALA A 136 -1.56 -19.35 14.76
C ALA A 136 -0.88 -20.65 14.28
N VAL A 137 0.38 -20.86 14.63
CA VAL A 137 1.14 -22.07 14.26
C VAL A 137 0.54 -23.32 14.90
N GLU A 138 0.16 -23.26 16.18
CA GLU A 138 -0.52 -24.34 16.90
C GLU A 138 -1.86 -24.72 16.25
N HIS A 139 -2.49 -23.77 15.52
CA HIS A 139 -3.77 -23.97 14.82
C HIS A 139 -3.62 -24.16 13.29
N GLY A 140 -2.42 -24.60 12.85
CA GLY A 140 -2.19 -25.10 11.49
C GLY A 140 -1.75 -24.05 10.47
N PHE A 141 -1.40 -22.84 10.90
CA PHE A 141 -0.71 -21.89 10.04
C PHE A 141 0.79 -22.23 10.00
N HIS A 142 1.43 -21.97 8.86
CA HIS A 142 2.87 -22.13 8.67
C HIS A 142 3.50 -20.76 8.45
N ILE A 143 4.68 -20.52 9.04
CA ILE A 143 5.47 -19.32 8.78
C ILE A 143 6.22 -19.52 7.47
N ASN A 144 5.89 -18.77 6.43
CA ASN A 144 6.65 -18.76 5.18
C ASN A 144 7.86 -17.85 5.28
N HIS A 145 7.66 -16.65 5.85
CA HIS A 145 8.72 -15.66 6.02
C HIS A 145 8.54 -14.95 7.36
N ASP A 146 9.59 -14.92 8.17
CA ASP A 146 9.69 -14.06 9.36
C ASP A 146 10.58 -12.88 8.99
N MET A 147 9.97 -11.70 8.93
CA MET A 147 10.60 -10.44 8.51
C MET A 147 10.83 -9.53 9.71
N LEU A 148 11.55 -8.43 9.49
CA LEU A 148 11.95 -7.51 10.55
C LEU A 148 10.77 -6.89 11.35
N CYS A 149 9.59 -6.78 10.75
CA CYS A 149 8.42 -6.13 11.37
C CYS A 149 7.09 -6.87 11.14
N SER A 150 7.14 -8.02 10.45
CA SER A 150 5.97 -8.84 10.14
C SER A 150 6.35 -10.31 9.93
N ALA A 151 5.35 -11.19 9.95
CA ALA A 151 5.49 -12.57 9.52
C ALA A 151 4.38 -12.93 8.54
N ASP A 152 4.77 -13.58 7.45
CA ASP A 152 3.86 -14.15 6.47
C ASP A 152 3.43 -15.55 6.94
N LEU A 153 2.15 -15.69 7.22
CA LEU A 153 1.51 -16.91 7.70
C LEU A 153 0.63 -17.48 6.60
N GLN A 154 0.88 -18.72 6.24
CA GLN A 154 0.09 -19.46 5.27
C GLN A 154 -0.75 -20.54 5.95
N LEU A 155 -2.03 -20.56 5.69
CA LEU A 155 -2.88 -21.68 5.99
C LEU A 155 -2.87 -22.64 4.79
N ARG A 156 -2.62 -23.95 5.03
CA ARG A 156 -2.57 -24.96 3.97
C ARG A 156 -3.69 -24.77 2.96
N ASP A 157 -3.31 -24.59 1.68
CA ASP A 157 -4.20 -24.46 0.50
C ASP A 157 -5.30 -23.38 0.61
N GLN A 158 -5.20 -22.43 1.54
CA GLN A 158 -6.27 -21.46 1.84
C GLN A 158 -5.85 -19.99 1.83
N GLY A 159 -4.67 -19.63 1.36
CA GLY A 159 -4.24 -18.22 1.27
C GLY A 159 -3.28 -17.77 2.36
N CYS A 160 -2.81 -16.53 2.21
CA CYS A 160 -1.77 -15.93 3.03
C CYS A 160 -2.30 -14.73 3.81
N VAL A 161 -1.79 -14.56 5.03
CA VAL A 161 -2.00 -13.40 5.87
C VAL A 161 -0.65 -12.89 6.37
N ASP A 162 -0.45 -11.57 6.42
CA ASP A 162 0.76 -10.95 6.91
C ASP A 162 0.48 -10.22 8.24
N ILE A 163 0.97 -10.81 9.35
CA ILE A 163 0.83 -10.26 10.68
C ILE A 163 1.96 -9.28 10.96
N HIS A 164 1.62 -8.05 11.31
CA HIS A 164 2.55 -6.97 11.60
C HIS A 164 2.55 -6.60 13.07
N TYR A 165 3.72 -6.25 13.62
CA TYR A 165 3.85 -5.57 14.91
C TYR A 165 4.37 -4.13 14.78
N ALA A 166 4.62 -3.69 13.56
CA ALA A 166 4.85 -2.29 13.22
C ALA A 166 4.03 -1.95 11.97
N LEU A 167 3.45 -0.77 11.91
CA LEU A 167 2.55 -0.36 10.82
C LEU A 167 3.25 -0.30 9.46
N PHE A 168 4.56 0.00 9.49
CA PHE A 168 5.46 -0.03 8.33
C PHE A 168 6.92 -0.02 8.79
N LYS A 169 7.84 -0.34 7.90
CA LYS A 169 9.28 -0.38 8.21
C LYS A 169 9.79 0.97 8.73
N GLY A 170 10.36 0.98 9.94
CA GLY A 170 10.87 2.17 10.59
C GLY A 170 9.82 3.04 11.28
N ALA A 171 8.58 2.55 11.44
CA ALA A 171 7.58 3.22 12.26
C ALA A 171 8.05 3.35 13.72
N ASN A 172 7.80 4.50 14.31
CA ASN A 172 8.05 4.71 15.74
C ASN A 172 6.96 3.98 16.56
N PRO A 173 7.32 3.15 17.55
CA PRO A 173 6.34 2.44 18.38
C PRO A 173 5.26 3.34 18.98
N ARG A 174 5.61 4.56 19.41
CA ARG A 174 4.62 5.53 19.90
C ARG A 174 3.59 5.95 18.84
N MET A 175 3.98 5.97 17.58
CA MET A 175 3.06 6.25 16.49
C MET A 175 2.16 5.05 16.24
N ASP A 176 2.70 3.82 16.27
CA ASP A 176 1.93 2.59 16.13
C ASP A 176 0.85 2.52 17.22
N ASP A 177 1.23 2.74 18.49
CA ASP A 177 0.30 2.78 19.62
C ASP A 177 -0.75 3.88 19.46
N THR A 178 -0.33 5.07 19.03
CA THR A 178 -1.25 6.21 18.82
C THR A 178 -2.30 5.89 17.77
N ILE A 179 -1.91 5.26 16.66
CA ILE A 179 -2.82 4.88 15.57
C ILE A 179 -3.73 3.74 16.05
N PHE A 180 -3.18 2.74 16.73
CA PHE A 180 -3.94 1.61 17.24
C PHE A 180 -5.03 2.04 18.24
N HIS A 181 -4.70 2.90 19.21
CA HIS A 181 -5.66 3.36 20.23
C HIS A 181 -6.81 4.23 19.70
N ARG A 182 -6.67 4.83 18.53
CA ARG A 182 -7.74 5.62 17.90
C ARG A 182 -8.44 4.91 16.74
N ALA A 183 -8.06 3.64 16.49
CA ALA A 183 -8.74 2.81 15.51
C ALA A 183 -10.20 2.58 15.90
N GLN A 184 -11.05 2.43 14.91
CA GLN A 184 -12.50 2.28 15.07
C GLN A 184 -12.87 0.80 14.98
N GLN A 185 -13.79 0.38 15.84
CA GLN A 185 -14.34 -0.97 15.80
C GLN A 185 -15.27 -1.16 14.60
N THR A 186 -15.18 -2.33 13.98
CA THR A 186 -16.11 -2.80 12.96
C THR A 186 -16.27 -4.32 13.08
N GLN A 187 -17.13 -4.91 12.26
CA GLN A 187 -17.37 -6.35 12.25
C GLN A 187 -16.95 -6.97 10.92
N PHE A 188 -16.30 -8.12 10.98
CA PHE A 188 -16.05 -8.99 9.84
C PHE A 188 -16.44 -10.42 10.16
N ALA A 189 -17.38 -10.96 9.37
CA ALA A 189 -17.91 -12.32 9.56
C ALA A 189 -18.35 -12.62 11.02
N GLY A 190 -18.96 -11.62 11.71
CA GLY A 190 -19.43 -11.74 13.08
C GLY A 190 -18.33 -11.57 14.14
N THR A 191 -17.10 -11.29 13.76
CA THR A 191 -15.98 -11.08 14.70
C THR A 191 -15.52 -9.61 14.64
N GLU A 192 -15.20 -9.05 15.81
CA GLU A 192 -14.71 -7.69 15.92
C GLU A 192 -13.32 -7.53 15.29
N VAL A 193 -13.11 -6.44 14.57
CA VAL A 193 -11.83 -6.02 14.01
C VAL A 193 -11.72 -4.50 14.06
N LEU A 194 -10.53 -3.99 14.32
CA LEU A 194 -10.26 -2.56 14.31
C LEU A 194 -9.87 -2.09 12.90
N ILE A 195 -10.27 -0.88 12.53
CA ILE A 195 -9.81 -0.20 11.30
C ILE A 195 -9.24 1.17 11.65
N PRO A 196 -8.09 1.56 11.07
CA PRO A 196 -7.51 2.88 11.30
C PRO A 196 -8.45 3.99 10.79
N THR A 197 -8.40 5.16 11.43
CA THR A 197 -9.12 6.35 10.95
C THR A 197 -8.71 6.72 9.53
N PRO A 198 -9.51 7.47 8.76
CA PRO A 198 -9.12 7.88 7.39
C PRO A 198 -7.75 8.56 7.32
N GLU A 199 -7.41 9.43 8.28
CA GLU A 199 -6.12 10.07 8.37
C GLU A 199 -4.98 9.06 8.57
N ASP A 200 -5.19 8.07 9.42
CA ASP A 200 -4.19 7.05 9.73
C ASP A 200 -3.99 6.08 8.58
N ARG A 201 -5.08 5.70 7.87
CA ARG A 201 -4.98 4.91 6.64
C ARG A 201 -4.12 5.59 5.59
N LEU A 202 -4.29 6.91 5.45
CA LEU A 202 -3.52 7.69 4.50
C LEU A 202 -2.03 7.71 4.86
N ILE A 203 -1.70 7.86 6.15
CA ILE A 203 -0.31 7.79 6.64
C ILE A 203 0.29 6.40 6.35
N ILE A 204 -0.41 5.32 6.73
CA ILE A 204 0.07 3.94 6.55
C ILE A 204 0.37 3.67 5.08
N ILE A 205 -0.58 3.95 4.17
CA ILE A 205 -0.42 3.68 2.74
C ILE A 205 0.73 4.47 2.14
N MET A 206 0.83 5.77 2.45
CA MET A 206 1.87 6.62 1.87
C MET A 206 3.27 6.26 2.41
N CYS A 207 3.40 6.07 3.73
CA CYS A 207 4.70 5.79 4.32
C CYS A 207 5.21 4.40 3.92
N GLU A 208 4.33 3.42 3.83
CA GLU A 208 4.71 2.10 3.35
C GLU A 208 5.12 2.10 1.88
N PHE A 209 4.34 2.74 1.01
CA PHE A 209 4.73 2.88 -0.40
C PHE A 209 6.11 3.51 -0.52
N TYR A 210 6.37 4.58 0.24
CA TYR A 210 7.68 5.25 0.19
C TYR A 210 8.81 4.37 0.74
N GLY A 211 8.57 3.62 1.81
CA GLY A 211 9.52 2.66 2.36
C GLY A 211 9.88 1.55 1.39
N ASN A 212 8.88 0.94 0.74
CA ASN A 212 9.08 -0.06 -0.30
C ASN A 212 9.81 0.53 -1.52
N PHE A 213 9.46 1.75 -1.91
CA PHE A 213 10.14 2.48 -2.97
C PHE A 213 11.64 2.67 -2.70
N LEU A 214 12.01 3.10 -1.48
CA LEU A 214 13.42 3.24 -1.09
C LEU A 214 14.16 1.90 -1.10
N PHE A 215 13.52 0.85 -0.60
CA PHE A 215 14.09 -0.48 -0.55
C PHE A 215 14.34 -1.03 -1.97
N GLU A 216 13.35 -1.01 -2.85
CA GLU A 216 13.50 -1.53 -4.22
C GLU A 216 14.49 -0.72 -5.06
N ALA A 217 14.48 0.61 -4.94
CA ALA A 217 15.45 1.47 -5.59
C ALA A 217 16.88 1.24 -5.07
N GLY A 218 17.01 0.91 -3.81
CA GLY A 218 18.30 0.63 -3.14
C GLY A 218 18.83 -0.76 -3.44
N SER A 219 18.09 -1.80 -3.05
CA SER A 219 18.55 -3.19 -3.09
C SER A 219 18.56 -3.79 -4.49
N LYS A 220 17.52 -3.55 -5.27
CA LYS A 220 17.35 -4.15 -6.60
C LYS A 220 17.85 -3.28 -7.75
N GLY A 221 18.22 -2.01 -7.48
CA GLY A 221 18.59 -1.06 -8.54
C GLY A 221 17.46 -0.78 -9.54
N THR A 222 16.22 -1.06 -9.13
CA THR A 222 15.04 -1.00 -10.00
C THR A 222 14.77 0.44 -10.45
N ASP A 223 14.47 0.61 -11.75
CA ASP A 223 14.03 1.92 -12.28
C ASP A 223 12.73 2.32 -11.55
N ILE A 224 12.72 3.53 -11.03
CA ILE A 224 11.60 4.12 -10.31
C ILE A 224 10.29 4.03 -11.08
N ARG A 225 10.35 4.18 -12.40
CA ARG A 225 9.17 4.04 -13.26
C ARG A 225 8.60 2.62 -13.25
N GLN A 226 9.44 1.62 -12.99
CA GLN A 226 9.00 0.22 -12.79
C GLN A 226 8.40 0.03 -11.42
N ILE A 227 8.96 0.65 -10.37
CA ILE A 227 8.39 0.60 -9.01
C ILE A 227 6.98 1.19 -9.00
N PHE A 228 6.77 2.35 -9.63
CA PHE A 228 5.43 2.92 -9.77
C PHE A 228 4.47 2.03 -10.55
N ALA A 229 4.95 1.33 -11.58
CA ALA A 229 4.13 0.41 -12.36
C ALA A 229 3.82 -0.89 -11.60
N ALA A 230 4.69 -1.30 -10.69
CA ALA A 230 4.48 -2.46 -9.82
C ALA A 230 3.50 -2.17 -8.67
N HIS A 231 3.40 -0.92 -8.23
CA HIS A 231 2.60 -0.53 -7.07
C HIS A 231 1.59 0.61 -7.38
N PRO A 232 0.74 0.49 -8.42
CA PRO A 232 -0.20 1.56 -8.76
C PRO A 232 -1.32 1.72 -7.72
N GLN A 233 -1.53 0.69 -6.91
CA GLN A 233 -2.66 0.58 -5.99
C GLN A 233 -2.63 1.65 -4.90
N TRP A 234 -1.46 2.06 -4.44
CA TRP A 234 -1.33 3.11 -3.43
C TRP A 234 -1.98 4.44 -3.87
N VAL A 235 -1.89 4.77 -5.18
CA VAL A 235 -2.55 5.98 -5.73
C VAL A 235 -4.05 5.86 -5.66
N LEU A 236 -4.60 4.70 -6.03
CA LEU A 236 -6.05 4.47 -6.02
C LEU A 236 -6.60 4.44 -4.59
N ASP A 237 -5.91 3.77 -3.68
CA ASP A 237 -6.32 3.71 -2.27
C ASP A 237 -6.28 5.12 -1.63
N THR A 238 -5.20 5.87 -1.90
CA THR A 238 -5.07 7.25 -1.41
C THR A 238 -6.14 8.17 -2.01
N TYR A 239 -6.36 8.07 -3.33
CA TYR A 239 -7.43 8.81 -4.00
C TYR A 239 -8.78 8.55 -3.33
N LYS A 240 -9.11 7.29 -3.11
CA LYS A 240 -10.38 6.89 -2.52
C LYS A 240 -10.56 7.45 -1.11
N ILE A 241 -9.52 7.34 -0.26
CA ILE A 241 -9.56 7.90 1.08
C ILE A 241 -9.82 9.41 1.06
N ILE A 242 -9.10 10.14 0.21
CA ILE A 242 -9.24 11.61 0.12
C ILE A 242 -10.60 12.00 -0.44
N HIS A 243 -11.06 11.32 -1.50
CA HIS A 243 -12.33 11.62 -2.17
C HIS A 243 -13.54 11.36 -1.27
N GLU A 244 -13.52 10.29 -0.50
CA GLU A 244 -14.62 9.89 0.38
C GLU A 244 -14.61 10.60 1.74
N ASN A 245 -13.49 11.25 2.08
CA ASN A 245 -13.33 11.97 3.35
C ASN A 245 -12.87 13.43 3.09
N PRO A 246 -13.73 14.30 2.57
CA PRO A 246 -13.35 15.68 2.24
C PRO A 246 -12.92 16.50 3.46
N GLY A 247 -13.32 16.08 4.66
CA GLY A 247 -12.97 16.71 5.95
C GLY A 247 -11.67 16.22 6.59
N LEU A 248 -10.78 15.56 5.86
CA LEU A 248 -9.50 15.07 6.42
C LEU A 248 -8.73 16.17 7.15
N ASN A 249 -8.31 15.84 8.38
CA ASN A 249 -7.49 16.75 9.19
C ASN A 249 -6.00 16.62 8.81
N TRP A 250 -5.57 17.41 7.81
CA TRP A 250 -4.19 17.42 7.34
C TRP A 250 -3.18 17.81 8.41
N GLY A 251 -3.57 18.66 9.37
CA GLY A 251 -2.73 18.96 10.53
C GLY A 251 -2.47 17.74 11.41
N LYS A 252 -3.50 16.90 11.64
CA LYS A 252 -3.37 15.63 12.37
C LYS A 252 -2.46 14.66 11.60
N ILE A 253 -2.68 14.52 10.28
CA ILE A 253 -1.86 13.68 9.40
C ILE A 253 -0.37 14.05 9.53
N MET A 254 -0.05 15.32 9.34
CA MET A 254 1.33 15.79 9.34
C MET A 254 1.99 15.64 10.72
N ARG A 255 1.28 15.96 11.82
CA ARG A 255 1.82 15.79 13.18
C ARG A 255 2.07 14.32 13.53
N THR A 256 1.15 13.42 13.13
CA THR A 256 1.31 11.97 13.37
C THR A 256 2.48 11.43 12.55
N ALA A 257 2.58 11.73 11.26
CA ALA A 257 3.69 11.30 10.42
C ALA A 257 5.06 11.82 10.93
N LYS A 258 5.08 13.02 11.53
CA LYS A 258 6.29 13.60 12.11
C LYS A 258 6.83 12.81 13.31
N MET A 259 6.01 12.04 14.02
CA MET A 259 6.46 11.17 15.12
C MET A 259 7.50 10.14 14.66
N SER A 260 7.46 9.74 13.39
CA SER A 260 8.44 8.85 12.75
C SER A 260 9.31 9.57 11.71
N GLU A 261 9.33 10.90 11.70
CA GLU A 261 10.04 11.72 10.71
C GLU A 261 9.59 11.47 9.25
N TYR A 262 8.32 11.14 9.04
CA TYR A 262 7.76 10.79 7.73
C TYR A 262 6.85 11.87 7.13
N ASP A 263 6.72 13.02 7.78
CA ASP A 263 5.98 14.18 7.30
C ASP A 263 6.46 14.67 5.92
N TYR A 264 7.77 14.61 5.64
CA TYR A 264 8.33 14.92 4.33
C TYR A 264 7.89 13.95 3.22
N GLN A 265 7.67 12.67 3.56
CA GLN A 265 7.16 11.66 2.62
C GLN A 265 5.72 11.98 2.23
N ILE A 266 4.86 12.29 3.20
CA ILE A 266 3.49 12.75 2.96
C ILE A 266 3.50 13.95 2.01
N LYS A 267 4.34 14.95 2.27
CA LYS A 267 4.46 16.13 1.41
C LYS A 267 4.89 15.78 -0.03
N LEU A 268 5.88 14.92 -0.19
CA LEU A 268 6.34 14.50 -1.52
C LEU A 268 5.25 13.75 -2.29
N LEU A 269 4.60 12.80 -1.63
CA LEU A 269 3.59 11.97 -2.24
C LEU A 269 2.30 12.74 -2.55
N THR A 270 1.89 13.70 -1.71
CA THR A 270 0.75 14.57 -1.99
C THR A 270 1.01 15.46 -3.20
N ARG A 271 2.22 16.01 -3.35
CA ARG A 271 2.61 16.76 -4.57
C ARG A 271 2.59 15.87 -5.82
N LEU A 272 3.07 14.62 -5.69
CA LEU A 272 3.03 13.66 -6.79
C LEU A 272 1.58 13.30 -7.17
N LEU A 273 0.72 13.06 -6.19
CA LEU A 273 -0.70 12.77 -6.41
C LEU A 273 -1.40 13.93 -7.12
N ASN A 274 -1.14 15.17 -6.74
CA ASN A 274 -1.68 16.35 -7.43
C ASN A 274 -1.19 16.47 -8.88
N ASN A 275 0.01 15.98 -9.20
CA ASN A 275 0.50 15.91 -10.58
C ASN A 275 -0.21 14.81 -11.38
N ILE A 276 -0.54 13.67 -10.75
CA ILE A 276 -1.26 12.57 -11.38
C ILE A 276 -2.73 12.91 -11.56
N ILE A 277 -3.36 13.43 -10.49
CA ILE A 277 -4.77 13.78 -10.38
C ILE A 277 -4.87 15.23 -9.94
N PRO A 278 -4.90 16.20 -10.88
CA PRO A 278 -4.93 17.62 -10.55
C PRO A 278 -6.13 17.99 -9.69
N GLY A 279 -5.91 18.75 -8.62
CA GLY A 279 -6.95 19.21 -7.71
C GLY A 279 -7.38 18.20 -6.64
N LEU A 280 -6.78 17.01 -6.59
CA LEU A 280 -7.08 16.03 -5.54
C LEU A 280 -6.76 16.57 -4.14
N ILE A 281 -5.62 17.22 -3.99
CA ILE A 281 -5.24 17.88 -2.73
C ILE A 281 -5.62 19.35 -2.85
N SER A 282 -6.53 19.81 -2.00
CA SER A 282 -7.00 21.20 -2.01
C SER A 282 -5.86 22.19 -1.71
N LYS A 283 -6.02 23.45 -2.14
CA LYS A 283 -5.04 24.52 -1.81
C LYS A 283 -4.89 24.73 -0.30
N HIS A 284 -5.97 24.61 0.45
CA HIS A 284 -5.95 24.70 1.92
C HIS A 284 -5.09 23.59 2.54
N ALA A 285 -5.32 22.33 2.13
CA ALA A 285 -4.51 21.20 2.58
C ALA A 285 -3.03 21.36 2.21
N THR A 286 -2.74 21.81 0.99
CA THR A 286 -1.37 22.09 0.53
C THR A 286 -0.68 23.14 1.41
N ASN A 287 -1.37 24.22 1.77
CA ASN A 287 -0.83 25.26 2.66
C ASN A 287 -0.49 24.69 4.05
N ILE A 288 -1.36 23.85 4.63
CA ILE A 288 -1.10 23.18 5.93
C ILE A 288 0.14 22.29 5.84
N ILE A 289 0.23 21.47 4.79
CA ILE A 289 1.35 20.55 4.55
C ILE A 289 2.66 21.35 4.40
N ASP A 290 2.64 22.44 3.62
CA ASP A 290 3.82 23.26 3.37
C ASP A 290 4.28 24.02 4.63
N PHE A 291 3.33 24.47 5.46
CA PHE A 291 3.62 25.11 6.74
C PHE A 291 4.25 24.14 7.75
N LEU A 292 3.66 22.93 7.91
CA LEU A 292 4.13 21.95 8.90
C LEU A 292 5.40 21.22 8.47
N CYS A 293 5.65 21.10 7.17
CA CYS A 293 6.86 20.50 6.60
C CYS A 293 7.51 21.44 5.56
N PRO A 294 8.32 22.42 5.96
CA PRO A 294 9.00 23.31 5.03
C PRO A 294 9.93 22.58 4.05
N ASP A 295 10.17 23.15 2.86
CA ASP A 295 11.02 22.54 1.82
C ASP A 295 12.46 22.27 2.26
N LYS A 296 12.99 23.06 3.22
CA LYS A 296 14.29 22.77 3.85
C LYS A 296 14.31 21.42 4.57
N THR A 297 13.22 21.06 5.24
CA THR A 297 13.04 19.75 5.89
C THR A 297 13.05 18.62 4.85
N VAL A 298 12.28 18.79 3.79
CA VAL A 298 12.26 17.83 2.67
C VAL A 298 13.67 17.63 2.09
N LYS A 299 14.40 18.72 1.81
CA LYS A 299 15.77 18.64 1.27
C LYS A 299 16.72 17.90 2.22
N LYS A 300 16.61 18.12 3.54
CA LYS A 300 17.42 17.44 4.56
C LYS A 300 17.20 15.92 4.50
N TYR A 301 15.94 15.47 4.55
CA TYR A 301 15.62 14.06 4.57
C TYR A 301 15.90 13.36 3.24
N LEU A 302 15.65 14.00 2.10
CA LEU A 302 16.02 13.47 0.80
C LEU A 302 17.54 13.25 0.66
N LYS A 303 18.36 14.06 1.34
CA LYS A 303 19.82 13.86 1.39
C LYS A 303 20.20 12.61 2.19
N ARG A 304 19.49 12.34 3.30
CA ARG A 304 19.61 11.12 4.11
C ARG A 304 19.21 9.89 3.30
N ASP A 305 18.05 9.94 2.65
CA ASP A 305 17.51 8.81 1.87
C ASP A 305 18.42 8.44 0.70
N LYS A 306 19.02 9.42 0.03
CA LYS A 306 20.06 9.18 -1.00
C LYS A 306 21.23 8.37 -0.45
N LYS A 307 21.67 8.68 0.76
CA LYS A 307 22.76 7.96 1.44
C LYS A 307 22.34 6.53 1.77
N ILE A 308 21.13 6.34 2.24
CA ILE A 308 20.56 5.01 2.54
C ILE A 308 20.51 4.16 1.27
N VAL A 309 19.94 4.68 0.18
CA VAL A 309 19.88 3.98 -1.12
C VAL A 309 21.28 3.63 -1.63
N TYR A 310 22.25 4.52 -1.48
CA TYR A 310 23.64 4.27 -1.87
C TYR A 310 24.27 3.14 -1.05
N LEU A 311 24.08 3.15 0.27
CA LEU A 311 24.60 2.12 1.17
C LEU A 311 23.98 0.75 0.88
N HIS A 312 22.67 0.70 0.64
CA HIS A 312 22.01 -0.56 0.25
C HIS A 312 22.54 -1.11 -1.07
N LYS A 313 22.77 -0.26 -2.08
CA LYS A 313 23.38 -0.70 -3.36
C LYS A 313 24.80 -1.24 -3.17
N LYS A 314 25.59 -0.62 -2.31
CA LYS A 314 26.95 -1.07 -2.02
C LYS A 314 26.95 -2.42 -1.30
N ASN A 315 26.14 -2.56 -0.27
CA ASN A 315 26.05 -3.79 0.52
C ASN A 315 25.46 -4.95 -0.31
N TYR A 316 24.49 -4.68 -1.19
CA TYR A 316 23.91 -5.70 -2.06
C TYR A 316 24.92 -6.22 -3.10
N LYS A 317 25.79 -5.35 -3.64
CA LYS A 317 26.89 -5.78 -4.50
C LYS A 317 27.89 -6.67 -3.76
N ILE A 318 28.30 -6.30 -2.56
CA ILE A 318 29.20 -7.11 -1.73
C ILE A 318 28.57 -8.47 -1.46
N PHE A 319 27.28 -8.54 -1.17
CA PHE A 319 26.56 -9.79 -0.90
C PHE A 319 26.42 -10.71 -2.13
N LEU A 320 26.41 -10.16 -3.34
CA LEU A 320 26.43 -10.93 -4.60
C LEU A 320 27.83 -11.41 -4.93
N ASP A 321 28.85 -10.59 -4.68
CA ASP A 321 30.26 -10.94 -4.95
C ASP A 321 30.80 -12.02 -4.00
N GLU A 322 30.21 -12.16 -2.80
CA GLU A 322 30.55 -13.24 -1.84
C GLU A 322 29.85 -14.58 -2.11
N ARG A 323 28.92 -14.66 -3.07
CA ARG A 323 28.20 -15.88 -3.45
C ARG A 323 28.73 -16.54 -4.74
N TYR A 324 29.75 -15.96 -5.36
CA TYR A 324 30.48 -16.50 -6.52
C TYR A 324 31.97 -16.54 -6.22
#